data_0bcbbce67d26acb689c4fa3273cd6cca
#
_entry.id   0bcbbce67d26acb689c4fa3273cd6cca
#
_cell.length_a   1.000
_cell.length_b   1.000
_cell.length_c   1.000
_cell.angle_alpha   90.00
_cell.angle_beta   90.00
_cell.angle_gamma   90.00
#
_symmetry.space_group_name_H-M   'P 1'
#
loop_
_entity.id
_entity.type
_entity.pdbx_description
1 polymer ?
#
loop_
_entity_poly.entity_id
_entity_poly.type
_entity_poly.pdbx_seq_one_letter_code
_entity_poly.pdbx_strand_id
1 'polypeptide(L)'
;MIELKSLYTGYSRDKPLLQNFNYRFDNKIYGILGESGCGKTTLLRTIAGLAKPLSGDVLVNGEYVTKASKNNVYMMHQNYTSFDWLKCLDNILIAKKVKGKVTTEDVSKAKMMMDVVGLSGNEYKYPKQLSGGMRQRLALARTLFMSPEILLMDEPLSALDVDTRCRMQDLIMDQHQKTSNTIIMVTHSTEEAKKMCDLIIKF
;
A
#
# COMPACT_ATOMS: atom_id res chain seq x y z
N MET A 1 -12.10 2.68 8.83
CA MET A 1 -12.44 1.33 9.34
C MET A 1 -12.83 0.42 8.20
N ILE A 2 -12.33 -0.85 8.19
CA ILE A 2 -12.67 -1.88 7.19
C ILE A 2 -13.35 -3.04 7.92
N GLU A 3 -14.46 -3.55 7.36
CA GLU A 3 -15.13 -4.75 7.83
C GLU A 3 -15.20 -5.79 6.72
N LEU A 4 -14.79 -7.00 7.03
CA LEU A 4 -14.92 -8.17 6.16
C LEU A 4 -15.98 -9.09 6.75
N LYS A 5 -17.01 -9.41 5.97
CA LYS A 5 -18.16 -10.22 6.42
C LYS A 5 -18.27 -11.48 5.57
N SER A 6 -18.06 -12.63 6.22
CA SER A 6 -18.11 -13.96 5.57
C SER A 6 -17.40 -13.98 4.23
N LEU A 7 -16.20 -13.39 4.18
CA LEU A 7 -15.48 -13.14 2.93
C LEU A 7 -14.86 -14.42 2.39
N TYR A 8 -15.13 -14.70 1.12
CA TYR A 8 -14.44 -15.73 0.33
C TYR A 8 -13.69 -15.05 -0.81
N THR A 9 -12.40 -15.34 -0.93
CA THR A 9 -11.56 -14.79 -2.02
C THR A 9 -10.82 -15.91 -2.74
N GLY A 10 -10.53 -15.72 -4.00
CA GLY A 10 -9.80 -16.69 -4.83
C GLY A 10 -10.04 -16.47 -6.31
N TYR A 11 -9.51 -17.36 -7.13
CA TYR A 11 -9.67 -17.33 -8.59
C TYR A 11 -10.85 -18.18 -9.07
N SER A 12 -11.28 -19.16 -8.27
CA SER A 12 -12.39 -20.07 -8.56
C SER A 12 -13.20 -20.33 -7.30
N ARG A 13 -14.52 -20.54 -7.48
CA ARG A 13 -15.41 -20.93 -6.38
C ARG A 13 -15.10 -22.32 -5.84
N ASP A 14 -14.55 -23.21 -6.67
CA ASP A 14 -14.23 -24.59 -6.29
C ASP A 14 -12.97 -24.68 -5.43
N LYS A 15 -12.07 -23.67 -5.53
CA LYS A 15 -10.84 -23.57 -4.73
C LYS A 15 -10.66 -22.13 -4.23
N PRO A 16 -11.46 -21.69 -3.25
CA PRO A 16 -11.23 -20.39 -2.64
C PRO A 16 -9.91 -20.40 -1.86
N LEU A 17 -9.17 -19.29 -1.91
CA LEU A 17 -7.94 -19.11 -1.16
C LEU A 17 -8.22 -18.74 0.30
N LEU A 18 -9.24 -17.92 0.53
CA LEU A 18 -9.76 -17.61 1.87
C LEU A 18 -11.23 -18.01 1.92
N GLN A 19 -11.66 -18.56 3.07
CA GLN A 19 -13.00 -19.03 3.29
C GLN A 19 -13.59 -18.46 4.57
N ASN A 20 -14.79 -17.92 4.48
CA ASN A 20 -15.55 -17.37 5.60
C ASN A 20 -14.72 -16.44 6.51
N PHE A 21 -13.88 -15.62 5.92
CA PHE A 21 -12.98 -14.73 6.67
C PHE A 21 -13.76 -13.53 7.17
N ASN A 22 -13.83 -13.40 8.50
CA ASN A 22 -14.48 -12.29 9.19
C ASN A 22 -13.41 -11.52 9.96
N TYR A 23 -13.26 -10.24 9.67
CA TYR A 23 -12.28 -9.41 10.36
C TYR A 23 -12.66 -7.93 10.31
N ARG A 24 -12.18 -7.17 11.30
CA ARG A 24 -12.33 -5.72 11.36
C ARG A 24 -10.97 -5.06 11.55
N PHE A 25 -10.63 -4.17 10.62
CA PHE A 25 -9.42 -3.36 10.70
C PHE A 25 -9.80 -1.92 11.05
N ASP A 26 -9.09 -1.36 12.00
CA ASP A 26 -9.23 0.02 12.45
C ASP A 26 -7.88 0.76 12.36
N ASN A 27 -7.72 1.87 13.07
CA ASN A 27 -6.57 2.76 13.00
C ASN A 27 -5.30 2.14 13.62
N LYS A 28 -4.82 1.04 13.04
CA LYS A 28 -3.62 0.30 13.44
C LYS A 28 -2.82 -0.15 12.22
N ILE A 29 -1.61 -0.63 12.47
CA ILE A 29 -0.79 -1.34 11.48
C ILE A 29 -0.99 -2.85 11.65
N TYR A 30 -1.48 -3.50 10.61
CA TYR A 30 -1.71 -4.94 10.54
C TYR A 30 -0.70 -5.61 9.63
N GLY A 31 -0.02 -6.63 10.12
CA GLY A 31 0.84 -7.50 9.34
C GLY A 31 0.13 -8.79 8.93
N ILE A 32 0.13 -9.13 7.66
CA ILE A 32 -0.37 -10.40 7.16
C ILE A 32 0.83 -11.27 6.79
N LEU A 33 1.02 -12.36 7.53
CA LEU A 33 2.05 -13.37 7.31
C LEU A 33 1.40 -14.65 6.78
N GLY A 34 2.11 -15.38 5.93
CA GLY A 34 1.67 -16.68 5.42
C GLY A 34 2.50 -17.12 4.24
N GLU A 35 2.31 -18.38 3.81
CA GLU A 35 3.03 -18.95 2.67
C GLU A 35 2.70 -18.23 1.35
N SER A 36 3.56 -18.40 0.35
CA SER A 36 3.29 -17.89 -0.99
C SER A 36 2.05 -18.58 -1.57
N GLY A 37 1.16 -17.81 -2.19
CA GLY A 37 -0.05 -18.36 -2.80
C GLY A 37 -1.25 -18.55 -1.87
N CYS A 38 -1.15 -18.32 -0.54
CA CYS A 38 -2.28 -18.49 0.39
C CYS A 38 -3.38 -17.40 0.27
N GLY A 39 -3.23 -16.41 -0.63
CA GLY A 39 -4.30 -15.45 -0.91
C GLY A 39 -4.10 -14.04 -0.34
N LYS A 40 -2.95 -13.70 0.27
CA LYS A 40 -2.66 -12.38 0.87
C LYS A 40 -2.86 -11.23 -0.11
N THR A 41 -2.19 -11.28 -1.26
CA THR A 41 -2.36 -10.30 -2.34
C THR A 41 -3.79 -10.21 -2.84
N THR A 42 -4.48 -11.36 -2.95
CA THR A 42 -5.89 -11.41 -3.36
C THR A 42 -6.78 -10.71 -2.35
N LEU A 43 -6.54 -10.90 -1.05
CA LEU A 43 -7.24 -10.18 0.01
C LEU A 43 -7.03 -8.68 -0.10
N LEU A 44 -5.78 -8.20 -0.21
CA LEU A 44 -5.51 -6.77 -0.38
C LEU A 44 -6.21 -6.20 -1.62
N ARG A 45 -6.16 -6.90 -2.76
CA ARG A 45 -6.84 -6.47 -3.99
C ARG A 45 -8.36 -6.44 -3.83
N THR A 46 -8.94 -7.37 -3.06
CA THR A 46 -10.37 -7.38 -2.78
C THR A 46 -10.77 -6.20 -1.89
N ILE A 47 -10.00 -5.90 -0.85
CA ILE A 47 -10.20 -4.72 0.01
C ILE A 47 -10.07 -3.42 -0.80
N ALA A 48 -9.12 -3.37 -1.74
CA ALA A 48 -8.93 -2.21 -2.63
C ALA A 48 -10.03 -2.07 -3.70
N GLY A 49 -10.95 -3.03 -3.83
CA GLY A 49 -11.95 -3.06 -4.90
C GLY A 49 -11.38 -3.34 -6.29
N LEU A 50 -10.16 -3.89 -6.35
CA LEU A 50 -9.46 -4.29 -7.59
C LEU A 50 -9.78 -5.74 -7.99
N ALA A 51 -10.33 -6.53 -7.07
CA ALA A 51 -10.85 -7.87 -7.31
C ALA A 51 -12.22 -8.00 -6.65
N LYS A 52 -13.11 -8.73 -7.29
CA LYS A 52 -14.41 -9.07 -6.69
C LYS A 52 -14.24 -10.25 -5.74
N PRO A 53 -14.91 -10.24 -4.56
CA PRO A 53 -14.97 -11.41 -3.72
C PRO A 53 -15.76 -12.53 -4.43
N LEU A 54 -15.48 -13.79 -4.08
CA LEU A 54 -16.26 -14.93 -4.53
C LEU A 54 -17.63 -14.97 -3.85
N SER A 55 -17.68 -14.60 -2.56
CA SER A 55 -18.87 -14.33 -1.77
C SER A 55 -18.51 -13.52 -0.52
N GLY A 56 -19.52 -13.05 0.20
CA GLY A 56 -19.34 -12.14 1.34
C GLY A 56 -19.09 -10.71 0.92
N ASP A 57 -18.84 -9.86 1.90
CA ASP A 57 -18.80 -8.42 1.72
C ASP A 57 -17.53 -7.79 2.28
N VAL A 58 -17.11 -6.72 1.62
CA VAL A 58 -16.10 -5.78 2.11
C VAL A 58 -16.77 -4.41 2.29
N LEU A 59 -16.68 -3.85 3.49
CA LEU A 59 -17.16 -2.51 3.77
C LEU A 59 -15.97 -1.63 4.19
N VAL A 60 -15.95 -0.41 3.70
CA VAL A 60 -15.00 0.64 4.11
C VAL A 60 -15.82 1.82 4.61
N ASN A 61 -15.62 2.20 5.87
CA ASN A 61 -16.38 3.24 6.56
C ASN A 61 -17.92 3.05 6.46
N GLY A 62 -18.38 1.78 6.48
CA GLY A 62 -19.78 1.42 6.37
C GLY A 62 -20.33 1.32 4.95
N GLU A 63 -19.55 1.67 3.93
CA GLU A 63 -19.94 1.59 2.52
C GLU A 63 -19.39 0.32 1.87
N TYR A 64 -20.22 -0.37 1.07
CA TYR A 64 -19.80 -1.54 0.31
C TYR A 64 -18.76 -1.20 -0.75
N VAL A 65 -17.67 -1.93 -0.77
CA VAL A 65 -16.63 -1.82 -1.80
C VAL A 65 -17.08 -2.57 -3.06
N THR A 66 -17.59 -1.84 -4.03
CA THR A 66 -18.04 -2.40 -5.33
C THR A 66 -17.01 -2.21 -6.44
N LYS A 67 -16.11 -1.25 -6.31
CA LYS A 67 -15.02 -0.94 -7.25
C LYS A 67 -13.94 -0.08 -6.58
N ALA A 68 -12.75 -0.07 -7.17
CA ALA A 68 -11.65 0.77 -6.73
C ALA A 68 -12.01 2.27 -6.71
N SER A 69 -11.37 3.03 -5.85
CA SER A 69 -11.27 4.51 -5.85
C SER A 69 -12.33 5.35 -5.13
N LYS A 70 -13.44 4.82 -4.64
CA LYS A 70 -14.39 5.70 -3.94
C LYS A 70 -13.99 6.03 -2.48
N ASN A 71 -13.19 5.18 -1.83
CA ASN A 71 -13.11 5.14 -0.36
C ASN A 71 -11.75 5.55 0.23
N ASN A 72 -10.97 6.38 -0.45
CA ASN A 72 -9.63 6.82 0.00
C ASN A 72 -8.69 5.66 0.40
N VAL A 73 -8.83 4.51 -0.29
CA VAL A 73 -7.98 3.34 -0.17
C VAL A 73 -6.88 3.41 -1.22
N TYR A 74 -5.63 3.32 -0.78
CA TYR A 74 -4.47 3.30 -1.66
C TYR A 74 -3.75 1.97 -1.53
N MET A 75 -3.32 1.40 -2.66
CA MET A 75 -2.60 0.14 -2.67
C MET A 75 -1.24 0.29 -3.33
N MET A 76 -0.20 -0.12 -2.61
CA MET A 76 1.14 -0.34 -3.15
C MET A 76 1.26 -1.80 -3.54
N HIS A 77 1.41 -2.06 -4.84
CA HIS A 77 1.57 -3.40 -5.39
C HIS A 77 3.02 -3.90 -5.30
N GLN A 78 3.21 -5.22 -5.21
CA GLN A 78 4.51 -5.89 -5.17
C GLN A 78 5.41 -5.52 -6.36
N ASN A 79 4.85 -5.40 -7.56
CA ASN A 79 5.58 -5.09 -8.80
C ASN A 79 5.78 -3.57 -9.03
N TYR A 80 5.96 -2.79 -7.98
CA TYR A 80 6.28 -1.33 -7.99
C TYR A 80 5.82 -0.63 -9.27
N THR A 81 4.52 -0.57 -9.50
CA THR A 81 3.94 0.06 -10.69
C THR A 81 4.20 1.56 -10.68
N SER A 82 5.41 1.95 -11.07
CA SER A 82 5.68 3.33 -11.47
C SER A 82 5.15 3.54 -12.89
N PHE A 83 4.68 4.74 -13.17
CA PHE A 83 4.31 5.13 -14.52
C PHE A 83 5.58 5.47 -15.29
N ASP A 84 6.05 4.55 -16.13
CA ASP A 84 7.35 4.64 -16.82
C ASP A 84 7.46 5.80 -17.80
N TRP A 85 6.32 6.33 -18.25
CA TRP A 85 6.22 7.52 -19.10
C TRP A 85 6.20 8.85 -18.33
N LEU A 86 6.17 8.81 -17.00
CA LEU A 86 6.22 9.99 -16.14
C LEU A 86 7.58 10.08 -15.44
N LYS A 87 8.08 11.30 -15.25
CA LYS A 87 9.25 11.56 -14.41
C LYS A 87 8.96 11.21 -12.95
N CYS A 88 9.99 11.00 -12.14
CA CYS A 88 9.84 10.59 -10.73
C CYS A 88 8.98 11.56 -9.92
N LEU A 89 9.20 12.86 -10.05
CA LEU A 89 8.39 13.87 -9.38
C LEU A 89 6.92 13.81 -9.83
N ASP A 90 6.69 13.63 -11.13
CA ASP A 90 5.34 13.51 -11.69
C ASP A 90 4.65 12.21 -11.24
N ASN A 91 5.40 11.14 -11.02
CA ASN A 91 4.88 9.91 -10.42
C ASN A 91 4.30 10.14 -9.02
N ILE A 92 4.95 10.95 -8.19
CA ILE A 92 4.42 11.30 -6.86
C ILE A 92 3.18 12.18 -6.99
N LEU A 93 3.21 13.15 -7.89
CA LEU A 93 2.14 14.13 -8.06
C LEU A 93 0.91 13.60 -8.82
N ILE A 94 0.98 12.42 -9.46
CA ILE A 94 -0.07 11.96 -10.39
C ILE A 94 -1.46 11.90 -9.75
N ALA A 95 -1.57 11.44 -8.50
CA ALA A 95 -2.85 11.33 -7.82
C ALA A 95 -3.48 12.71 -7.54
N LYS A 96 -2.65 13.74 -7.31
CA LYS A 96 -3.11 15.13 -7.21
C LYS A 96 -3.55 15.66 -8.58
N LYS A 97 -2.76 15.39 -9.63
CA LYS A 97 -3.11 15.79 -11.02
C LYS A 97 -4.45 15.23 -11.46
N VAL A 98 -4.76 13.98 -11.11
CA VAL A 98 -6.06 13.35 -11.42
C VAL A 98 -7.22 13.98 -10.63
N LYS A 99 -6.97 14.41 -9.40
CA LYS A 99 -7.99 15.05 -8.55
C LYS A 99 -8.20 16.54 -8.85
N GLY A 100 -7.27 17.20 -9.56
CA GLY A 100 -7.36 18.63 -9.87
C GLY A 100 -6.03 19.29 -10.18
N LYS A 101 -5.90 20.58 -9.85
CA LYS A 101 -4.65 21.33 -10.05
C LYS A 101 -3.62 20.98 -8.99
N VAL A 102 -2.37 20.82 -9.44
CA VAL A 102 -1.19 20.73 -8.58
C VAL A 102 -0.73 22.16 -8.25
N THR A 103 -0.56 22.45 -6.98
CA THR A 103 -0.06 23.73 -6.48
C THR A 103 1.47 23.72 -6.34
N THR A 104 2.07 24.90 -6.18
CA THR A 104 3.50 25.02 -5.86
C THR A 104 3.84 24.35 -4.53
N GLU A 105 2.93 24.39 -3.57
CA GLU A 105 3.06 23.70 -2.28
C GLU A 105 3.08 22.17 -2.46
N ASP A 106 2.21 21.61 -3.30
CA ASP A 106 2.23 20.16 -3.62
C ASP A 106 3.56 19.75 -4.24
N VAL A 107 4.14 20.56 -5.13
CA VAL A 107 5.46 20.31 -5.73
C VAL A 107 6.55 20.33 -4.67
N SER A 108 6.52 21.30 -3.76
CA SER A 108 7.48 21.39 -2.65
C SER A 108 7.39 20.17 -1.74
N LYS A 109 6.18 19.78 -1.33
CA LYS A 109 5.94 18.57 -0.52
C LYS A 109 6.40 17.29 -1.22
N ALA A 110 6.17 17.18 -2.54
CA ALA A 110 6.62 16.02 -3.31
C ALA A 110 8.16 15.94 -3.38
N LYS A 111 8.86 17.07 -3.53
CA LYS A 111 10.32 17.12 -3.46
C LYS A 111 10.85 16.73 -2.08
N MET A 112 10.23 17.23 -1.00
CA MET A 112 10.56 16.83 0.37
C MET A 112 10.34 15.32 0.56
N MET A 113 9.27 14.75 0.02
CA MET A 113 9.04 13.30 0.07
C MET A 113 10.12 12.53 -0.69
N MET A 114 10.59 13.04 -1.84
CA MET A 114 11.72 12.43 -2.55
C MET A 114 13.02 12.47 -1.72
N ASP A 115 13.26 13.55 -1.01
CA ASP A 115 14.40 13.65 -0.11
C ASP A 115 14.31 12.61 1.02
N VAL A 116 13.19 12.54 1.71
CA VAL A 116 12.96 11.60 2.82
C VAL A 116 13.15 10.14 2.39
N VAL A 117 12.73 9.75 1.17
CA VAL A 117 12.97 8.39 0.65
C VAL A 117 14.34 8.23 -0.03
N GLY A 118 15.23 9.23 0.05
CA GLY A 118 16.58 9.21 -0.51
C GLY A 118 16.61 9.15 -2.04
N LEU A 119 15.74 9.93 -2.70
CA LEU A 119 15.66 10.06 -4.15
C LEU A 119 15.97 11.48 -4.65
N SER A 120 16.51 12.36 -3.80
CA SER A 120 16.94 13.71 -4.20
C SER A 120 17.88 13.66 -5.40
N GLY A 121 17.72 14.61 -6.32
CA GLY A 121 18.47 14.68 -7.56
C GLY A 121 17.97 13.73 -8.68
N ASN A 122 16.89 12.99 -8.42
CA ASN A 122 16.27 12.09 -9.40
C ASN A 122 14.86 12.57 -9.86
N GLU A 123 14.49 13.79 -9.53
CA GLU A 123 13.15 14.36 -9.76
C GLU A 123 12.74 14.28 -11.24
N TYR A 124 13.68 14.51 -12.13
CA TYR A 124 13.46 14.59 -13.57
C TYR A 124 13.83 13.32 -14.34
N LYS A 125 14.35 12.28 -13.64
CA LYS A 125 14.59 10.96 -14.23
C LYS A 125 13.29 10.19 -14.43
N TYR A 126 13.30 9.26 -15.37
CA TYR A 126 12.23 8.29 -15.56
C TYR A 126 12.48 7.05 -14.69
N PRO A 127 11.43 6.33 -14.25
CA PRO A 127 11.57 5.13 -13.42
C PRO A 127 12.50 4.07 -13.99
N LYS A 128 12.55 3.90 -15.33
CA LYS A 128 13.46 2.97 -16.01
C LYS A 128 14.96 3.27 -15.79
N GLN A 129 15.29 4.49 -15.37
CA GLN A 129 16.66 4.91 -15.06
C GLN A 129 17.05 4.68 -13.60
N LEU A 130 16.11 4.16 -12.79
CA LEU A 130 16.28 3.86 -11.38
C LEU A 130 16.59 2.38 -11.16
N SER A 131 17.32 2.07 -10.08
CA SER A 131 17.47 0.69 -9.59
C SER A 131 16.13 0.14 -9.04
N GLY A 132 16.04 -1.18 -8.83
CA GLY A 132 14.85 -1.81 -8.25
C GLY A 132 14.45 -1.20 -6.90
N GLY A 133 15.41 -1.07 -5.98
CA GLY A 133 15.17 -0.44 -4.67
C GLY A 133 14.79 1.04 -4.77
N MET A 134 15.34 1.80 -5.73
CA MET A 134 14.92 3.18 -5.98
C MET A 134 13.49 3.25 -6.50
N ARG A 135 13.09 2.34 -7.40
CA ARG A 135 11.69 2.26 -7.89
C ARG A 135 10.72 1.90 -6.76
N GLN A 136 11.12 1.01 -5.87
CA GLN A 136 10.33 0.69 -4.68
C GLN A 136 10.12 1.92 -3.79
N ARG A 137 11.18 2.67 -3.50
CA ARG A 137 11.11 3.91 -2.72
C ARG A 137 10.26 4.99 -3.42
N LEU A 138 10.31 5.08 -4.74
CA LEU A 138 9.43 5.96 -5.50
C LEU A 138 7.95 5.57 -5.37
N ALA A 139 7.64 4.28 -5.45
CA ALA A 139 6.27 3.77 -5.26
C ALA A 139 5.77 4.04 -3.84
N LEU A 140 6.62 3.86 -2.83
CA LEU A 140 6.31 4.19 -1.43
C LEU A 140 6.05 5.69 -1.26
N ALA A 141 6.94 6.55 -1.78
CA ALA A 141 6.79 8.01 -1.74
C ALA A 141 5.46 8.46 -2.37
N ARG A 142 5.12 7.93 -3.56
CA ARG A 142 3.85 8.22 -4.22
C ARG A 142 2.64 7.84 -3.37
N THR A 143 2.73 6.70 -2.70
CA THR A 143 1.61 6.19 -1.90
C THR A 143 1.44 7.00 -0.61
N LEU A 144 2.53 7.31 0.09
CA LEU A 144 2.52 8.10 1.32
C LEU A 144 2.18 9.59 1.09
N PHE A 145 2.56 10.16 -0.06
CA PHE A 145 2.30 11.55 -0.41
C PHE A 145 0.81 11.94 -0.33
N MET A 146 -0.07 11.00 -0.58
CA MET A 146 -1.52 11.23 -0.55
C MET A 146 -2.12 11.16 0.84
N SER A 147 -1.34 10.75 1.86
CA SER A 147 -1.81 10.56 3.25
C SER A 147 -3.16 9.82 3.30
N PRO A 148 -3.25 8.58 2.76
CA PRO A 148 -4.51 7.87 2.65
C PRO A 148 -5.04 7.46 4.02
N GLU A 149 -6.39 7.38 4.17
CA GLU A 149 -7.03 6.82 5.36
C GLU A 149 -6.78 5.32 5.50
N ILE A 150 -6.66 4.63 4.37
CA ILE A 150 -6.38 3.20 4.31
C ILE A 150 -5.24 2.96 3.33
N LEU A 151 -4.18 2.36 3.83
CA LEU A 151 -2.98 2.02 3.08
C LEU A 151 -2.80 0.51 3.05
N LEU A 152 -2.85 -0.07 1.86
CA LEU A 152 -2.60 -1.48 1.61
C LEU A 152 -1.23 -1.64 0.96
N MET A 153 -0.37 -2.48 1.50
CA MET A 153 1.00 -2.67 1.01
C MET A 153 1.30 -4.15 0.81
N ASP A 154 1.69 -4.50 -0.41
CA ASP A 154 2.06 -5.87 -0.77
C ASP A 154 3.57 -5.96 -0.93
N GLU A 155 4.26 -6.51 0.08
CA GLU A 155 5.71 -6.62 0.21
C GLU A 155 6.45 -5.29 -0.03
N PRO A 156 6.13 -4.24 0.74
CA PRO A 156 6.55 -2.86 0.42
C PRO A 156 8.06 -2.63 0.48
N LEU A 157 8.83 -3.49 1.16
CA LEU A 157 10.25 -3.26 1.46
C LEU A 157 11.16 -4.42 0.99
N SER A 158 10.64 -5.36 0.19
CA SER A 158 11.33 -6.60 -0.19
C SER A 158 12.62 -6.40 -1.00
N ALA A 159 12.72 -5.36 -1.83
CA ALA A 159 13.87 -5.09 -2.69
C ALA A 159 14.90 -4.10 -2.07
N LEU A 160 14.78 -3.80 -0.78
CA LEU A 160 15.65 -2.85 -0.10
C LEU A 160 16.74 -3.56 0.70
N ASP A 161 17.93 -2.94 0.73
CA ASP A 161 18.99 -3.30 1.67
C ASP A 161 18.57 -3.01 3.12
N VAL A 162 19.30 -3.56 4.09
CA VAL A 162 18.94 -3.51 5.51
C VAL A 162 18.78 -2.07 6.03
N ASP A 163 19.75 -1.19 5.74
CA ASP A 163 19.75 0.17 6.27
C ASP A 163 18.63 1.01 5.67
N THR A 164 18.43 0.88 4.36
CA THR A 164 17.34 1.56 3.65
C THR A 164 15.98 1.05 4.12
N ARG A 165 15.86 -0.27 4.33
CA ARG A 165 14.64 -0.90 4.85
C ARG A 165 14.29 -0.34 6.23
N CYS A 166 15.24 -0.26 7.16
CA CYS A 166 15.01 0.30 8.49
C CYS A 166 14.49 1.75 8.41
N ARG A 167 15.11 2.59 7.58
CA ARG A 167 14.64 3.98 7.39
C ARG A 167 13.23 4.06 6.81
N MET A 168 12.87 3.18 5.88
CA MET A 168 11.53 3.16 5.29
C MET A 168 10.49 2.62 6.27
N GLN A 169 10.85 1.67 7.14
CA GLN A 169 9.99 1.21 8.24
C GLN A 169 9.65 2.37 9.17
N ASP A 170 10.65 3.09 9.61
CA ASP A 170 10.48 4.23 10.51
C ASP A 170 9.61 5.33 9.85
N LEU A 171 9.82 5.61 8.56
CA LEU A 171 8.99 6.53 7.79
C LEU A 171 7.50 6.12 7.76
N ILE A 172 7.21 4.83 7.54
CA ILE A 172 5.83 4.33 7.50
C ILE A 172 5.19 4.45 8.89
N MET A 173 5.91 4.09 9.95
CA MET A 173 5.42 4.20 11.33
C MET A 173 5.18 5.65 11.73
N ASP A 174 6.09 6.57 11.40
CA ASP A 174 5.92 8.01 11.63
C ASP A 174 4.69 8.57 10.90
N GLN A 175 4.49 8.13 9.65
CA GLN A 175 3.32 8.54 8.88
C GLN A 175 2.03 8.04 9.54
N HIS A 176 2.00 6.78 10.01
CA HIS A 176 0.87 6.23 10.74
C HIS A 176 0.58 7.02 12.02
N GLN A 177 1.59 7.34 12.82
CA GLN A 177 1.43 8.13 14.05
C GLN A 177 0.82 9.51 13.79
N LYS A 178 1.21 10.16 12.68
CA LYS A 178 0.71 11.49 12.30
C LYS A 178 -0.72 11.48 11.77
N THR A 179 -1.13 10.42 11.11
CA THR A 179 -2.42 10.37 10.37
C THR A 179 -3.45 9.46 11.02
N SER A 180 -3.03 8.58 11.94
CA SER A 180 -3.87 7.53 12.54
C SER A 180 -4.63 6.71 11.48
N ASN A 181 -4.00 6.48 10.33
CA ASN A 181 -4.60 5.72 9.24
C ASN A 181 -4.58 4.20 9.51
N THR A 182 -5.40 3.45 8.80
CA THR A 182 -5.32 1.98 8.82
C THR A 182 -4.27 1.52 7.82
N ILE A 183 -3.27 0.75 8.26
CA ILE A 183 -2.27 0.15 7.37
C ILE A 183 -2.43 -1.37 7.42
N ILE A 184 -2.53 -2.01 6.26
CA ILE A 184 -2.48 -3.47 6.13
C ILE A 184 -1.31 -3.81 5.21
N MET A 185 -0.31 -4.48 5.75
CA MET A 185 0.87 -4.87 4.99
C MET A 185 1.04 -6.38 4.94
N VAL A 186 1.33 -6.88 3.76
CA VAL A 186 1.78 -8.25 3.53
C VAL A 186 3.29 -8.26 3.57
N THR A 187 3.88 -9.16 4.34
CA THR A 187 5.32 -9.38 4.37
C THR A 187 5.65 -10.84 4.64
N HIS A 188 6.82 -11.29 4.19
CA HIS A 188 7.39 -12.60 4.54
C HIS A 188 8.34 -12.52 5.74
N SER A 189 8.73 -11.31 6.16
CA SER A 189 9.64 -11.12 7.28
C SER A 189 8.86 -11.01 8.60
N THR A 190 9.06 -12.01 9.45
CA THR A 190 8.52 -12.00 10.82
C THR A 190 9.10 -10.85 11.65
N GLU A 191 10.36 -10.49 11.41
CA GLU A 191 11.03 -9.38 12.11
C GLU A 191 10.40 -8.04 11.72
N GLU A 192 10.16 -7.83 10.42
CA GLU A 192 9.48 -6.64 9.93
C GLU A 192 8.07 -6.51 10.54
N ALA A 193 7.29 -7.59 10.52
CA ALA A 193 5.95 -7.59 11.11
C ALA A 193 5.99 -7.31 12.62
N LYS A 194 6.94 -7.88 13.37
CA LYS A 194 7.10 -7.63 14.80
C LYS A 194 7.50 -6.19 15.13
N LYS A 195 8.34 -5.57 14.26
CA LYS A 195 8.81 -4.19 14.46
C LYS A 195 7.71 -3.17 14.19
N MET A 196 6.93 -3.39 13.11
CA MET A 196 6.05 -2.36 12.57
C MET A 196 4.57 -2.54 12.94
N CYS A 197 4.11 -3.76 13.17
CA CYS A 197 2.67 -4.04 13.24
C CYS A 197 2.18 -4.15 14.68
N ASP A 198 1.03 -3.53 14.95
CA ASP A 198 0.30 -3.66 16.21
C ASP A 198 -0.31 -5.05 16.34
N LEU A 199 -0.74 -5.63 15.23
CA LEU A 199 -1.37 -6.95 15.16
C LEU A 199 -0.85 -7.75 13.97
N ILE A 200 -0.63 -9.05 14.16
CA ILE A 200 -0.15 -9.96 13.13
C ILE A 200 -1.21 -11.05 12.90
N ILE A 201 -1.65 -11.18 11.66
CA ILE A 201 -2.57 -12.20 11.18
C ILE A 201 -1.78 -13.23 10.39
N LYS A 202 -1.92 -14.50 10.72
CA LYS A 202 -1.26 -15.61 10.03
C LYS A 202 -2.27 -16.38 9.19
N PHE A 203 -1.91 -16.62 7.93
CA PHE A 203 -2.68 -17.40 6.96
C PHE A 203 -1.97 -18.71 6.67
#